data_29a5c32587b130bd959e75b5f6b166f8
#
_entry.id   29a5c32587b130bd959e75b5f6b166f8
#
_cell.length_a   1.000
_cell.length_b   1.000
_cell.length_c   1.000
_cell.angle_alpha   90.00
_cell.angle_beta   90.00
_cell.angle_gamma   90.00
#
_symmetry.space_group_name_H-M   'P 1'
#
loop_
_entity.id
_entity.type
_entity.pdbx_description
1 polymer ?
#
loop_
_entity_poly.entity_id
_entity_poly.type
_entity_poly.pdbx_seq_one_letter_code
_entity_poly.pdbx_strand_id
1 'polypeptide(L)'
;MSPSSAARAPIPAQPLRGYLLAMLAAAGWAAGGLTAKWLFITTGAELDPATLSAARALLSTTMLLGFLAIFRRRELVVRLRDLPFLIIFGVLGLALVHFTYFATIQLTSVPTAILLEYLAPILVLGVSVVALGERMTWALPIGVALSVTGCALMVGAIGGDGLRVSPAGIAWGLSSAVFFALYTVMGKYAARRFSPWTLLTYGLGAATVFWLVYLGGPEPIIDVLRDGRTFAAVAVMALVSTIVPFGAFLAALHHIDATKASITATLEPVLAGIATYLIPVLYAPLTALQLLGGTLVIAAVIVAQWPHLVAARAGRATPELELPPPG
;
A
#
# COMPACT_ATOMS: atom_id res chain seq x y z
N MET A 1 -18.56 6.81 36.92
CA MET A 1 -18.32 5.47 36.36
C MET A 1 -17.67 5.66 35.00
N SER A 2 -16.39 5.44 34.91
CA SER A 2 -15.58 5.57 33.68
C SER A 2 -15.94 4.39 32.74
N PRO A 3 -16.26 4.60 31.46
CA PRO A 3 -16.48 3.48 30.55
C PRO A 3 -15.18 2.71 30.41
N SER A 4 -15.22 1.48 30.91
CA SER A 4 -14.17 0.48 30.80
C SER A 4 -13.63 0.42 29.38
N SER A 5 -12.32 0.56 29.27
CA SER A 5 -11.52 0.29 28.08
C SER A 5 -11.62 -1.21 27.74
N ALA A 6 -12.73 -1.61 27.13
CA ALA A 6 -12.76 -2.92 26.51
C ALA A 6 -11.78 -2.89 25.33
N ALA A 7 -10.57 -3.40 25.55
CA ALA A 7 -9.69 -3.78 24.45
C ALA A 7 -10.52 -4.68 23.53
N ARG A 8 -10.65 -4.32 22.25
CA ARG A 8 -11.31 -5.21 21.28
C ARG A 8 -10.65 -6.58 21.37
N ALA A 9 -11.47 -7.64 21.51
CA ALA A 9 -10.96 -8.99 21.44
C ALA A 9 -10.12 -9.16 20.18
N PRO A 10 -8.95 -9.80 20.25
CA PRO A 10 -8.10 -10.00 19.07
C PRO A 10 -8.90 -10.75 18.00
N ILE A 11 -8.87 -10.21 16.77
CA ILE A 11 -9.51 -10.86 15.61
C ILE A 11 -8.75 -12.17 15.39
N PRO A 12 -9.43 -13.34 15.36
CA PRO A 12 -8.75 -14.60 15.15
C PRO A 12 -7.99 -14.56 13.80
N ALA A 13 -6.75 -15.03 13.82
CA ALA A 13 -5.91 -15.07 12.64
C ALA A 13 -6.57 -15.96 11.57
N GLN A 14 -6.85 -15.40 10.41
CA GLN A 14 -7.38 -16.10 9.23
C GLN A 14 -6.41 -15.87 8.06
N PRO A 15 -5.33 -16.67 7.96
CA PRO A 15 -4.28 -16.40 6.99
C PRO A 15 -4.77 -16.29 5.56
N LEU A 16 -5.65 -17.17 5.10
CA LEU A 16 -6.21 -17.12 3.75
C LEU A 16 -6.92 -15.78 3.50
N ARG A 17 -7.72 -15.30 4.45
CA ARG A 17 -8.38 -14.00 4.35
C ARG A 17 -7.36 -12.85 4.27
N GLY A 18 -6.28 -12.93 5.05
CA GLY A 18 -5.20 -11.94 5.01
C GLY A 18 -4.53 -11.87 3.64
N TYR A 19 -4.21 -13.00 3.04
CA TYR A 19 -3.64 -13.04 1.70
C TYR A 19 -4.60 -12.54 0.63
N LEU A 20 -5.87 -12.93 0.67
CA LEU A 20 -6.88 -12.43 -0.28
C LEU A 20 -7.05 -10.92 -0.19
N LEU A 21 -7.02 -10.36 1.02
CA LEU A 21 -7.08 -8.91 1.24
C LEU A 21 -5.81 -8.20 0.72
N ALA A 22 -4.63 -8.77 0.93
CA ALA A 22 -3.38 -8.21 0.38
C ALA A 22 -3.34 -8.30 -1.17
N MET A 23 -3.86 -9.38 -1.76
CA MET A 23 -4.03 -9.50 -3.22
C MET A 23 -5.04 -8.49 -3.77
N LEU A 24 -6.14 -8.26 -3.07
CA LEU A 24 -7.11 -7.21 -3.41
C LEU A 24 -6.46 -5.82 -3.38
N ALA A 25 -5.59 -5.57 -2.41
CA ALA A 25 -4.82 -4.33 -2.33
C ALA A 25 -3.90 -4.18 -3.55
N ALA A 26 -3.12 -5.21 -3.89
CA ALA A 26 -2.26 -5.21 -5.06
C ALA A 26 -3.04 -4.96 -6.37
N ALA A 27 -4.22 -5.57 -6.52
CA ALA A 27 -5.09 -5.36 -7.68
C ALA A 27 -5.62 -3.92 -7.76
N GLY A 28 -6.00 -3.33 -6.62
CA GLY A 28 -6.45 -1.94 -6.55
C GLY A 28 -5.32 -0.94 -6.88
N TRP A 29 -4.10 -1.19 -6.42
CA TRP A 29 -2.94 -0.35 -6.77
C TRP A 29 -2.58 -0.49 -8.25
N ALA A 30 -2.59 -1.70 -8.82
CA ALA A 30 -2.42 -1.92 -10.25
C ALA A 30 -3.45 -1.14 -11.08
N ALA A 31 -4.73 -1.20 -10.71
CA ALA A 31 -5.79 -0.43 -11.36
C ALA A 31 -5.55 1.09 -11.23
N GLY A 32 -5.02 1.53 -10.09
CA GLY A 32 -4.66 2.93 -9.84
C GLY A 32 -3.55 3.43 -10.76
N GLY A 33 -2.49 2.66 -10.94
CA GLY A 33 -1.41 2.96 -11.89
C GLY A 33 -1.92 3.10 -13.33
N LEU A 34 -2.82 2.21 -13.76
CA LEU A 34 -3.46 2.28 -15.06
C LEU A 34 -4.35 3.51 -15.22
N THR A 35 -5.12 3.86 -14.19
CA THR A 35 -5.98 5.05 -14.17
C THR A 35 -5.14 6.34 -14.20
N ALA A 36 -4.04 6.38 -13.44
CA ALA A 36 -3.12 7.52 -13.48
C ALA A 36 -2.49 7.70 -14.87
N LYS A 37 -2.02 6.60 -15.49
CA LYS A 37 -1.51 6.62 -16.86
C LYS A 37 -2.54 7.14 -17.85
N TRP A 38 -3.78 6.66 -17.76
CA TRP A 38 -4.88 7.13 -18.60
C TRP A 38 -5.15 8.62 -18.40
N LEU A 39 -5.17 9.10 -17.15
CA LEU A 39 -5.37 10.51 -16.83
C LEU A 39 -4.28 11.39 -17.45
N PHE A 40 -3.00 11.04 -17.27
CA PHE A 40 -1.88 11.80 -17.84
C PHE A 40 -1.93 11.86 -19.36
N ILE A 41 -2.33 10.77 -20.03
CA ILE A 41 -2.46 10.73 -21.51
C ILE A 41 -3.62 11.60 -21.99
N THR A 42 -4.75 11.60 -21.29
CA THR A 42 -6.00 12.24 -21.76
C THR A 42 -6.11 13.71 -21.40
N THR A 43 -5.53 14.13 -20.29
CA THR A 43 -5.60 15.54 -19.86
C THR A 43 -4.41 16.36 -20.32
N GLY A 44 -3.28 15.71 -20.69
CA GLY A 44 -2.02 16.41 -20.97
C GLY A 44 -1.50 17.24 -19.80
N ALA A 45 -2.14 17.14 -18.64
CA ALA A 45 -1.84 17.92 -17.47
C ALA A 45 -0.62 17.32 -16.76
N GLU A 46 0.47 18.06 -16.68
CA GLU A 46 1.53 17.84 -15.71
C GLU A 46 0.99 18.23 -14.33
N LEU A 47 0.23 17.33 -13.70
CA LEU A 47 -0.25 17.57 -12.35
C LEU A 47 0.93 17.47 -11.37
N ASP A 48 1.13 18.53 -10.59
CA ASP A 48 2.10 18.54 -9.52
C ASP A 48 1.83 17.39 -8.53
N PRO A 49 2.87 16.57 -8.17
CA PRO A 49 2.71 15.44 -7.27
C PRO A 49 2.09 15.77 -5.92
N ALA A 50 2.38 16.94 -5.35
CA ALA A 50 1.81 17.37 -4.08
C ALA A 50 0.32 17.67 -4.23
N THR A 51 -0.07 18.41 -5.27
CA THR A 51 -1.47 18.75 -5.57
C THR A 51 -2.31 17.49 -5.86
N LEU A 52 -1.78 16.56 -6.64
CA LEU A 52 -2.46 15.29 -6.91
C LEU A 52 -2.62 14.44 -5.64
N SER A 53 -1.58 14.37 -4.80
CA SER A 53 -1.65 13.67 -3.51
C SER A 53 -2.67 14.31 -2.57
N ALA A 54 -2.72 15.64 -2.54
CA ALA A 54 -3.67 16.42 -1.76
C ALA A 54 -5.12 16.19 -2.22
N ALA A 55 -5.39 16.27 -3.52
CA ALA A 55 -6.72 16.04 -4.09
C ALA A 55 -7.23 14.62 -3.81
N ARG A 56 -6.36 13.61 -3.97
CA ARG A 56 -6.68 12.21 -3.62
C ARG A 56 -6.98 12.06 -2.13
N ALA A 57 -6.14 12.63 -1.25
CA ALA A 57 -6.34 12.56 0.20
C ALA A 57 -7.66 13.21 0.60
N LEU A 58 -7.97 14.40 0.08
CA LEU A 58 -9.21 15.14 0.36
C LEU A 58 -10.44 14.33 -0.09
N LEU A 59 -10.49 13.86 -1.33
CA LEU A 59 -11.63 13.09 -1.84
C LEU A 59 -11.77 11.77 -1.11
N SER A 60 -10.67 11.05 -0.85
CA SER A 60 -10.71 9.80 -0.08
C SER A 60 -11.20 10.02 1.35
N THR A 61 -10.73 11.08 2.02
CA THR A 61 -11.19 11.44 3.36
C THR A 61 -12.68 11.75 3.38
N THR A 62 -13.14 12.59 2.45
CA THR A 62 -14.55 12.99 2.37
C THR A 62 -15.47 11.80 2.10
N MET A 63 -15.10 10.94 1.13
CA MET A 63 -15.88 9.73 0.80
C MET A 63 -15.93 8.77 1.98
N LEU A 64 -14.78 8.51 2.63
CA LEU A 64 -14.72 7.55 3.72
C LEU A 64 -15.40 8.09 4.99
N LEU A 65 -15.22 9.36 5.32
CA LEU A 65 -15.93 10.02 6.42
C LEU A 65 -17.45 9.97 6.21
N GLY A 66 -17.92 10.32 5.00
CA GLY A 66 -19.34 10.26 4.65
C GLY A 66 -19.90 8.85 4.82
N PHE A 67 -19.21 7.85 4.26
CA PHE A 67 -19.62 6.45 4.40
C PHE A 67 -19.67 6.00 5.86
N LEU A 68 -18.63 6.28 6.65
CA LEU A 68 -18.57 5.87 8.05
C LEU A 68 -19.55 6.64 8.93
N ALA A 69 -19.78 7.93 8.66
CA ALA A 69 -20.77 8.72 9.38
C ALA A 69 -22.19 8.20 9.21
N ILE A 70 -22.51 7.61 8.07
CA ILE A 70 -23.83 7.02 7.79
C ILE A 70 -23.92 5.58 8.33
N PHE A 71 -22.94 4.73 8.00
CA PHE A 71 -23.07 3.28 8.19
C PHE A 71 -22.28 2.73 9.38
N ARG A 72 -21.21 3.41 9.84
CA ARG A 72 -20.29 2.88 10.86
C ARG A 72 -19.75 3.94 11.82
N ARG A 73 -20.60 4.77 12.37
CA ARG A 73 -20.20 5.92 13.24
C ARG A 73 -19.27 5.53 14.39
N ARG A 74 -19.35 4.30 14.89
CA ARG A 74 -18.47 3.80 15.96
C ARG A 74 -17.00 3.78 15.57
N GLU A 75 -16.68 3.68 14.28
CA GLU A 75 -15.30 3.71 13.77
C GLU A 75 -14.69 5.11 13.83
N LEU A 76 -15.52 6.15 13.97
CA LEU A 76 -15.07 7.55 14.09
C LEU A 76 -14.79 7.96 15.56
N VAL A 77 -14.95 7.07 16.51
CA VAL A 77 -14.71 7.39 17.92
C VAL A 77 -13.31 6.93 18.30
N VAL A 78 -12.41 7.90 18.56
CA VAL A 78 -11.04 7.65 19.04
C VAL A 78 -10.77 8.46 20.30
N ARG A 79 -9.78 8.04 21.09
CA ARG A 79 -9.34 8.78 22.27
C ARG A 79 -8.35 9.87 21.86
N LEU A 80 -8.41 11.03 22.48
CA LEU A 80 -7.49 12.14 22.20
C LEU A 80 -6.01 11.74 22.29
N ARG A 81 -5.68 10.84 23.23
CA ARG A 81 -4.31 10.31 23.38
C ARG A 81 -3.81 9.49 22.19
N ASP A 82 -4.71 9.01 21.33
CA ASP A 82 -4.37 8.20 20.16
C ASP A 82 -4.13 9.08 18.91
N LEU A 83 -4.57 10.35 18.93
CA LEU A 83 -4.44 11.27 17.81
C LEU A 83 -2.99 11.49 17.35
N PRO A 84 -1.98 11.66 18.22
CA PRO A 84 -0.60 11.85 17.78
C PRO A 84 -0.12 10.67 16.90
N PHE A 85 -0.41 9.44 17.30
CA PHE A 85 -0.06 8.26 16.50
C PHE A 85 -0.78 8.26 15.15
N LEU A 86 -2.08 8.56 15.12
CA LEU A 86 -2.89 8.60 13.90
C LEU A 86 -2.42 9.70 12.94
N ILE A 87 -1.99 10.85 13.47
CA ILE A 87 -1.42 11.95 12.68
C ILE A 87 -0.09 11.53 12.07
N ILE A 88 0.83 10.97 12.88
CA ILE A 88 2.14 10.49 12.39
C ILE A 88 1.94 9.40 11.35
N PHE A 89 1.04 8.44 11.58
CA PHE A 89 0.70 7.41 10.61
C PHE A 89 0.17 8.01 9.31
N GLY A 90 -0.72 9.00 9.38
CA GLY A 90 -1.30 9.65 8.21
C GLY A 90 -0.28 10.44 7.39
N VAL A 91 0.60 11.17 8.06
CA VAL A 91 1.65 11.95 7.37
C VAL A 91 2.72 11.04 6.78
N LEU A 92 3.35 10.19 7.60
CA LEU A 92 4.45 9.35 7.14
C LEU A 92 3.97 8.17 6.27
N GLY A 93 2.86 7.54 6.65
CA GLY A 93 2.38 6.32 6.01
C GLY A 93 1.41 6.54 4.85
N LEU A 94 0.82 7.72 4.67
CA LEU A 94 -0.12 7.98 3.58
C LEU A 94 0.26 9.22 2.75
N ALA A 95 0.47 10.39 3.39
CA ALA A 95 0.80 11.59 2.62
C ALA A 95 2.15 11.43 1.90
N LEU A 96 3.21 11.08 2.63
CA LEU A 96 4.56 11.00 2.07
C LEU A 96 4.76 9.77 1.17
N VAL A 97 4.10 8.64 1.41
CA VAL A 97 4.11 7.50 0.46
C VAL A 97 3.62 7.95 -0.91
N HIS A 98 2.45 8.57 -0.98
CA HIS A 98 1.88 9.00 -2.27
C HIS A 98 2.73 10.06 -2.97
N PHE A 99 3.21 11.04 -2.21
CA PHE A 99 4.03 12.11 -2.76
C PHE A 99 5.35 11.58 -3.34
N THR A 100 6.09 10.80 -2.55
CA THR A 100 7.40 10.28 -2.97
C THR A 100 7.27 9.34 -4.17
N TYR A 101 6.21 8.54 -4.22
CA TYR A 101 5.90 7.70 -5.37
C TYR A 101 5.62 8.54 -6.64
N PHE A 102 4.76 9.57 -6.56
CA PHE A 102 4.47 10.42 -7.71
C PHE A 102 5.66 11.29 -8.12
N ALA A 103 6.44 11.80 -7.16
CA ALA A 103 7.68 12.52 -7.44
C ALA A 103 8.69 11.62 -8.18
N THR A 104 8.75 10.35 -7.80
CA THR A 104 9.59 9.36 -8.52
C THR A 104 9.10 9.16 -9.95
N ILE A 105 7.79 8.99 -10.17
CA ILE A 105 7.21 8.85 -11.50
C ILE A 105 7.54 10.07 -12.37
N GLN A 106 7.39 11.27 -11.83
CA GLN A 106 7.66 12.50 -12.56
C GLN A 106 9.13 12.62 -13.01
N LEU A 107 10.06 12.21 -12.15
CA LEU A 107 11.52 12.33 -12.40
C LEU A 107 12.11 11.13 -13.14
N THR A 108 11.36 10.03 -13.28
CA THR A 108 11.83 8.78 -13.88
C THR A 108 10.76 8.15 -14.78
N SER A 109 10.12 7.09 -14.30
CA SER A 109 9.02 6.39 -14.97
C SER A 109 8.20 5.58 -13.96
N VAL A 110 6.99 5.18 -14.34
CA VAL A 110 6.14 4.29 -13.51
C VAL A 110 6.85 2.98 -13.17
N PRO A 111 7.49 2.25 -14.12
CA PRO A 111 8.25 1.05 -13.80
C PRO A 111 9.37 1.28 -12.78
N THR A 112 10.11 2.39 -12.92
CA THR A 112 11.19 2.75 -11.97
C THR A 112 10.62 3.01 -10.57
N ALA A 113 9.51 3.75 -10.46
CA ALA A 113 8.89 4.05 -9.19
C ALA A 113 8.40 2.77 -8.49
N ILE A 114 7.74 1.87 -9.22
CA ILE A 114 7.28 0.57 -8.71
C ILE A 114 8.48 -0.25 -8.20
N LEU A 115 9.57 -0.36 -8.98
CA LEU A 115 10.74 -1.13 -8.59
C LEU A 115 11.35 -0.59 -7.30
N LEU A 116 11.56 0.73 -7.22
CA LEU A 116 12.19 1.35 -6.05
C LEU A 116 11.31 1.21 -4.81
N GLU A 117 9.99 1.43 -4.92
CA GLU A 117 9.06 1.24 -3.81
C GLU A 117 9.02 -0.22 -3.33
N TYR A 118 9.11 -1.19 -4.24
CA TYR A 118 9.12 -2.62 -3.87
C TYR A 118 10.47 -3.13 -3.35
N LEU A 119 11.40 -2.26 -3.00
CA LEU A 119 12.46 -2.55 -2.03
C LEU A 119 11.94 -2.54 -0.58
N ALA A 120 10.74 -2.01 -0.34
CA ALA A 120 10.10 -1.97 0.98
C ALA A 120 10.03 -3.33 1.70
N PRO A 121 9.76 -4.49 1.07
CA PRO A 121 9.77 -5.79 1.75
C PRO A 121 11.08 -6.10 2.47
N ILE A 122 12.22 -5.59 1.99
CA ILE A 122 13.53 -5.74 2.66
C ILE A 122 13.50 -4.98 4.00
N LEU A 123 13.03 -3.73 3.96
CA LEU A 123 12.94 -2.87 5.14
C LEU A 123 11.89 -3.41 6.13
N VAL A 124 10.74 -3.84 5.62
CA VAL A 124 9.66 -4.43 6.42
C VAL A 124 10.18 -5.68 7.14
N LEU A 125 10.86 -6.59 6.46
CA LEU A 125 11.44 -7.80 7.08
C LEU A 125 12.37 -7.42 8.23
N GLY A 126 13.33 -6.51 7.99
CA GLY A 126 14.29 -6.09 9.01
C GLY A 126 13.62 -5.47 10.23
N VAL A 127 12.70 -4.51 10.01
CA VAL A 127 12.02 -3.80 11.11
C VAL A 127 11.01 -4.71 11.82
N SER A 128 10.28 -5.56 11.10
CA SER A 128 9.26 -6.45 11.68
C SER A 128 9.86 -7.49 12.62
N VAL A 129 11.03 -8.03 12.28
CA VAL A 129 11.72 -8.98 13.16
C VAL A 129 12.15 -8.28 14.46
N VAL A 130 12.72 -7.08 14.36
CA VAL A 130 13.28 -6.35 15.52
C VAL A 130 12.17 -5.67 16.35
N ALA A 131 11.24 -4.98 15.69
CA ALA A 131 10.27 -4.11 16.39
C ALA A 131 8.90 -4.77 16.63
N LEU A 132 8.47 -5.71 15.78
CA LEU A 132 7.19 -6.40 15.90
C LEU A 132 7.32 -7.81 16.48
N GLY A 133 8.54 -8.34 16.60
CA GLY A 133 8.80 -9.69 17.07
C GLY A 133 8.36 -10.78 16.08
N GLU A 134 8.30 -10.47 14.78
CA GLU A 134 8.02 -11.48 13.76
C GLU A 134 9.12 -12.54 13.76
N ARG A 135 8.70 -13.82 13.77
CA ARG A 135 9.66 -14.92 13.77
C ARG A 135 10.36 -15.03 12.42
N MET A 136 11.68 -14.87 12.42
CA MET A 136 12.50 -15.09 11.23
C MET A 136 12.44 -16.59 10.85
N THR A 137 11.88 -16.86 9.69
CA THR A 137 11.92 -18.18 9.07
C THR A 137 12.72 -18.11 7.78
N TRP A 138 13.31 -19.23 7.33
CA TRP A 138 14.06 -19.26 6.07
C TRP A 138 13.22 -18.80 4.86
N ALA A 139 11.90 -18.98 4.93
CA ALA A 139 10.98 -18.64 3.86
C ALA A 139 10.85 -17.11 3.64
N LEU A 140 11.02 -16.29 4.68
CA LEU A 140 10.87 -14.84 4.57
C LEU A 140 11.99 -14.18 3.74
N PRO A 141 13.29 -14.37 4.03
CA PRO A 141 14.35 -13.77 3.21
C PRO A 141 14.36 -14.31 1.77
N ILE A 142 14.05 -15.59 1.56
CA ILE A 142 13.91 -16.15 0.21
C ILE A 142 12.71 -15.50 -0.50
N GLY A 143 11.56 -15.39 0.16
CA GLY A 143 10.38 -14.71 -0.39
C GLY A 143 10.67 -13.26 -0.76
N VAL A 144 11.38 -12.52 0.09
CA VAL A 144 11.80 -11.14 -0.20
C VAL A 144 12.73 -11.09 -1.41
N ALA A 145 13.75 -11.95 -1.47
CA ALA A 145 14.68 -11.99 -2.60
C ALA A 145 13.96 -12.31 -3.93
N LEU A 146 13.07 -13.31 -3.93
CA LEU A 146 12.28 -13.69 -5.10
C LEU A 146 11.33 -12.57 -5.52
N SER A 147 10.68 -11.87 -4.57
CA SER A 147 9.74 -10.79 -4.88
C SER A 147 10.44 -9.59 -5.50
N VAL A 148 11.58 -9.17 -4.94
CA VAL A 148 12.35 -8.03 -5.47
C VAL A 148 12.94 -8.35 -6.85
N THR A 149 13.52 -9.54 -7.02
CA THR A 149 14.07 -9.98 -8.32
C THR A 149 12.95 -10.12 -9.35
N GLY A 150 11.84 -10.71 -8.98
CA GLY A 150 10.67 -10.86 -9.84
C GLY A 150 10.09 -9.51 -10.27
N CYS A 151 10.00 -8.56 -9.34
CA CYS A 151 9.60 -7.18 -9.63
C CYS A 151 10.57 -6.51 -10.63
N ALA A 152 11.88 -6.65 -10.43
CA ALA A 152 12.88 -6.08 -11.32
C ALA A 152 12.77 -6.60 -12.77
N LEU A 153 12.51 -7.89 -12.93
CA LEU A 153 12.25 -8.49 -14.25
C LEU A 153 10.90 -8.03 -14.82
N MET A 154 9.85 -7.98 -14.00
CA MET A 154 8.49 -7.62 -14.42
C MET A 154 8.39 -6.18 -14.94
N VAL A 155 9.09 -5.25 -14.30
CA VAL A 155 9.13 -3.83 -14.73
C VAL A 155 10.15 -3.57 -15.84
N GLY A 156 10.88 -4.60 -16.33
CA GLY A 156 11.85 -4.46 -17.42
C GLY A 156 13.18 -3.82 -16.99
N ALA A 157 13.52 -3.84 -15.72
CA ALA A 157 14.79 -3.34 -15.22
C ALA A 157 15.99 -4.19 -15.69
N ILE A 158 15.74 -5.47 -15.95
CA ILE A 158 16.71 -6.42 -16.48
C ILE A 158 16.20 -6.91 -17.84
N GLY A 159 16.99 -6.71 -18.89
CA GLY A 159 16.68 -7.20 -20.23
C GLY A 159 15.55 -6.47 -20.99
N GLY A 160 15.15 -5.29 -20.50
CA GLY A 160 14.23 -4.37 -21.17
C GLY A 160 14.98 -3.15 -21.73
N ASP A 161 14.23 -2.10 -22.11
CA ASP A 161 14.79 -0.83 -22.63
C ASP A 161 15.56 -0.02 -21.55
N GLY A 162 15.74 -0.60 -20.38
CA GLY A 162 16.38 0.01 -19.22
C GLY A 162 15.43 0.93 -18.44
N LEU A 163 15.86 1.29 -17.23
CA LEU A 163 15.13 2.23 -16.40
C LEU A 163 15.56 3.66 -16.71
N ARG A 164 14.60 4.57 -16.85
CA ARG A 164 14.92 5.99 -16.77
C ARG A 164 15.22 6.31 -15.32
N VAL A 165 16.48 6.67 -15.05
CA VAL A 165 16.97 6.98 -13.70
C VAL A 165 17.56 8.38 -13.66
N SER A 166 17.26 9.09 -12.59
CA SER A 166 17.94 10.32 -12.21
C SER A 166 18.32 10.23 -10.73
N PRO A 167 19.39 10.86 -10.25
CA PRO A 167 19.76 10.81 -8.83
C PRO A 167 18.63 11.24 -7.90
N ALA A 168 17.92 12.32 -8.25
CA ALA A 168 16.77 12.79 -7.49
C ALA A 168 15.60 11.78 -7.52
N GLY A 169 15.33 11.17 -8.69
CA GLY A 169 14.31 10.14 -8.81
C GLY A 169 14.61 8.89 -7.98
N ILE A 170 15.89 8.47 -7.94
CA ILE A 170 16.33 7.37 -7.06
C ILE A 170 16.11 7.73 -5.58
N ALA A 171 16.50 8.95 -5.17
CA ALA A 171 16.30 9.39 -3.79
C ALA A 171 14.83 9.39 -3.38
N TRP A 172 13.92 9.90 -4.23
CA TRP A 172 12.48 9.86 -3.98
C TRP A 172 11.93 8.44 -3.97
N GLY A 173 12.37 7.58 -4.87
CA GLY A 173 11.93 6.19 -4.93
C GLY A 173 12.36 5.37 -3.71
N LEU A 174 13.59 5.55 -3.22
CA LEU A 174 14.04 4.94 -1.98
C LEU A 174 13.28 5.51 -0.77
N SER A 175 12.96 6.81 -0.78
CA SER A 175 12.09 7.41 0.23
C SER A 175 10.69 6.79 0.20
N SER A 176 10.15 6.51 -0.98
CA SER A 176 8.86 5.80 -1.14
C SER A 176 8.92 4.41 -0.49
N ALA A 177 9.98 3.64 -0.71
CA ALA A 177 10.18 2.35 -0.04
C ALA A 177 10.19 2.48 1.50
N VAL A 178 10.87 3.50 2.03
CA VAL A 178 10.90 3.78 3.47
C VAL A 178 9.51 4.10 4.00
N PHE A 179 8.78 5.01 3.35
CA PHE A 179 7.45 5.40 3.80
C PHE A 179 6.43 4.28 3.65
N PHE A 180 6.51 3.47 2.59
CA PHE A 180 5.66 2.28 2.46
C PHE A 180 5.99 1.22 3.52
N ALA A 181 7.26 1.04 3.88
CA ALA A 181 7.64 0.19 4.99
C ALA A 181 7.11 0.72 6.32
N LEU A 182 7.19 2.03 6.58
CA LEU A 182 6.60 2.66 7.77
C LEU A 182 5.08 2.48 7.80
N TYR A 183 4.37 2.71 6.69
CA TYR A 183 2.94 2.44 6.57
C TYR A 183 2.62 1.00 6.98
N THR A 184 3.37 0.03 6.46
CA THR A 184 3.15 -1.39 6.71
C THR A 184 3.41 -1.76 8.17
N VAL A 185 4.55 -1.36 8.73
CA VAL A 185 4.95 -1.68 10.11
C VAL A 185 4.06 -0.97 11.14
N MET A 186 3.81 0.32 10.95
CA MET A 186 2.90 1.08 11.81
C MET A 186 1.46 0.56 11.70
N GLY A 187 1.02 0.18 10.50
CA GLY A 187 -0.28 -0.44 10.27
C GLY A 187 -0.41 -1.77 11.01
N LYS A 188 0.62 -2.62 10.98
CA LYS A 188 0.66 -3.89 11.74
C LYS A 188 0.62 -3.65 13.25
N TYR A 189 1.42 -2.70 13.74
CA TYR A 189 1.39 -2.31 15.15
C TYR A 189 -0.01 -1.80 15.57
N ALA A 190 -0.60 -0.95 14.74
CA ALA A 190 -1.91 -0.34 14.97
C ALA A 190 -3.07 -1.33 14.89
N ALA A 191 -2.93 -2.44 14.15
CA ALA A 191 -3.95 -3.48 14.00
C ALA A 191 -4.40 -4.09 15.33
N ARG A 192 -3.58 -3.98 16.38
CA ARG A 192 -3.95 -4.42 17.75
C ARG A 192 -4.94 -3.48 18.44
N ARG A 193 -5.05 -2.21 18.01
CA ARG A 193 -5.77 -1.15 18.71
C ARG A 193 -6.90 -0.54 17.90
N PHE A 194 -6.72 -0.45 16.59
CA PHE A 194 -7.64 0.24 15.69
C PHE A 194 -8.19 -0.72 14.66
N SER A 195 -9.41 -0.46 14.20
CA SER A 195 -9.90 -1.10 12.99
C SER A 195 -9.20 -0.53 11.75
N PRO A 196 -9.16 -1.27 10.63
CA PRO A 196 -8.62 -0.76 9.37
C PRO A 196 -9.27 0.56 8.95
N TRP A 197 -10.57 0.67 9.13
CA TRP A 197 -11.36 1.84 8.75
C TRP A 197 -11.06 3.06 9.60
N THR A 198 -10.94 2.89 10.92
CA THR A 198 -10.52 3.96 11.82
C THR A 198 -9.13 4.47 11.44
N LEU A 199 -8.17 3.55 11.28
CA LEU A 199 -6.79 3.91 10.96
C LEU A 199 -6.68 4.63 9.62
N LEU A 200 -7.38 4.12 8.59
CA LEU A 200 -7.38 4.74 7.27
C LEU A 200 -8.04 6.11 7.27
N THR A 201 -9.19 6.26 7.94
CA THR A 201 -9.94 7.53 7.95
C THR A 201 -9.15 8.64 8.63
N TYR A 202 -8.61 8.38 9.82
CA TYR A 202 -7.81 9.36 10.54
C TYR A 202 -6.47 9.63 9.85
N GLY A 203 -5.87 8.59 9.27
CA GLY A 203 -4.64 8.72 8.49
C GLY A 203 -4.84 9.59 7.24
N LEU A 204 -5.89 9.35 6.45
CA LEU A 204 -6.22 10.17 5.29
C LEU A 204 -6.62 11.59 5.69
N GLY A 205 -7.36 11.77 6.80
CA GLY A 205 -7.67 13.07 7.34
C GLY A 205 -6.42 13.87 7.73
N ALA A 206 -5.48 13.21 8.42
CA ALA A 206 -4.20 13.84 8.75
C ALA A 206 -3.36 14.17 7.50
N ALA A 207 -3.35 13.28 6.50
CA ALA A 207 -2.72 13.55 5.21
C ALA A 207 -3.36 14.76 4.51
N THR A 208 -4.69 14.87 4.53
CA THR A 208 -5.42 16.01 3.97
C THR A 208 -5.02 17.32 4.65
N VAL A 209 -5.03 17.34 6.00
CA VAL A 209 -4.62 18.53 6.75
C VAL A 209 -3.15 18.89 6.46
N PHE A 210 -2.26 17.91 6.44
CA PHE A 210 -0.85 18.11 6.07
C PHE A 210 -0.71 18.80 4.71
N TRP A 211 -1.45 18.32 3.69
CA TRP A 211 -1.39 18.90 2.35
C TRP A 211 -2.00 20.30 2.26
N LEU A 212 -3.11 20.57 2.96
CA LEU A 212 -3.69 21.91 3.02
C LEU A 212 -2.72 22.93 3.62
N VAL A 213 -1.97 22.52 4.65
CA VAL A 213 -0.94 23.37 5.25
C VAL A 213 0.25 23.54 4.30
N TYR A 214 0.71 22.46 3.66
CA TYR A 214 1.86 22.49 2.74
C TYR A 214 1.57 23.37 1.49
N LEU A 215 0.37 23.27 0.93
CA LEU A 215 -0.03 24.05 -0.27
C LEU A 215 -0.46 25.49 0.08
N GLY A 216 -0.55 25.84 1.35
CA GLY A 216 -0.96 27.18 1.79
C GLY A 216 -2.48 27.42 1.70
N GLY A 217 -3.28 26.39 1.40
CA GLY A 217 -4.73 26.50 1.31
C GLY A 217 -5.36 25.47 0.37
N PRO A 218 -6.68 25.49 0.19
CA PRO A 218 -7.41 24.57 -0.68
C PRO A 218 -7.40 24.95 -2.17
N GLU A 219 -6.99 26.17 -2.51
CA GLU A 219 -7.10 26.74 -3.87
C GLU A 219 -6.44 25.84 -4.93
N PRO A 220 -5.19 25.34 -4.77
CA PRO A 220 -4.58 24.47 -5.78
C PRO A 220 -5.38 23.19 -6.03
N ILE A 221 -5.98 22.63 -4.96
CA ILE A 221 -6.82 21.43 -5.05
C ILE A 221 -8.13 21.75 -5.79
N ILE A 222 -8.76 22.85 -5.45
CA ILE A 222 -10.02 23.30 -6.09
C ILE A 222 -9.79 23.52 -7.57
N ASP A 223 -8.71 24.18 -7.97
CA ASP A 223 -8.39 24.47 -9.36
C ASP A 223 -8.24 23.19 -10.19
N VAL A 224 -7.54 22.19 -9.67
CA VAL A 224 -7.40 20.87 -10.30
C VAL A 224 -8.74 20.14 -10.41
N LEU A 225 -9.60 20.26 -9.40
CA LEU A 225 -10.89 19.57 -9.36
C LEU A 225 -12.03 20.31 -10.09
N ARG A 226 -11.81 21.53 -10.58
CA ARG A 226 -12.79 22.26 -11.40
C ARG A 226 -13.04 21.60 -12.76
N ASP A 227 -12.02 20.98 -13.34
CA ASP A 227 -12.22 20.19 -14.55
C ASP A 227 -12.92 18.88 -14.22
N GLY A 228 -14.12 18.69 -14.80
CA GLY A 228 -14.95 17.52 -14.49
C GLY A 228 -14.31 16.17 -14.85
N ARG A 229 -13.42 16.12 -15.85
CA ARG A 229 -12.70 14.89 -16.22
C ARG A 229 -11.64 14.56 -15.17
N THR A 230 -10.86 15.56 -14.76
CA THR A 230 -9.86 15.44 -13.71
C THR A 230 -10.51 15.06 -12.38
N PHE A 231 -11.64 15.72 -12.02
CA PHE A 231 -12.42 15.37 -10.84
C PHE A 231 -12.85 13.88 -10.86
N ALA A 232 -13.45 13.43 -11.97
CA ALA A 232 -13.90 12.03 -12.09
C ALA A 232 -12.75 11.04 -11.97
N ALA A 233 -11.61 11.33 -12.61
CA ALA A 233 -10.43 10.46 -12.53
C ALA A 233 -9.84 10.43 -11.11
N VAL A 234 -9.69 11.57 -10.45
CA VAL A 234 -9.20 11.62 -9.05
C VAL A 234 -10.20 10.95 -8.09
N ALA A 235 -11.51 11.07 -8.33
CA ALA A 235 -12.53 10.39 -7.53
C ALA A 235 -12.45 8.86 -7.69
N VAL A 236 -12.26 8.37 -8.93
CA VAL A 236 -12.00 6.93 -9.19
C VAL A 236 -10.71 6.49 -8.50
N MET A 237 -9.63 7.27 -8.59
CA MET A 237 -8.37 6.97 -7.90
C MET A 237 -8.56 6.96 -6.38
N ALA A 238 -9.34 7.90 -5.82
CA ALA A 238 -9.63 7.96 -4.39
C ALA A 238 -10.32 6.69 -3.90
N LEU A 239 -11.26 6.15 -4.67
CA LEU A 239 -11.99 4.94 -4.31
C LEU A 239 -11.19 3.67 -4.63
N VAL A 240 -10.79 3.49 -5.90
CA VAL A 240 -10.26 2.23 -6.43
C VAL A 240 -8.79 2.03 -6.06
N SER A 241 -7.99 3.09 -6.02
CA SER A 241 -6.55 2.98 -5.72
C SER A 241 -6.13 3.54 -4.37
N THR A 242 -7.07 4.06 -3.56
CA THR A 242 -6.76 4.54 -2.21
C THR A 242 -7.64 3.86 -1.16
N ILE A 243 -8.94 4.13 -1.11
CA ILE A 243 -9.80 3.61 -0.04
C ILE A 243 -9.82 2.07 -0.03
N VAL A 244 -10.11 1.46 -1.18
CA VAL A 244 -10.22 0.00 -1.29
C VAL A 244 -8.89 -0.69 -1.01
N PRO A 245 -7.78 -0.38 -1.72
CA PRO A 245 -6.53 -1.14 -1.53
C PRO A 245 -5.86 -0.84 -0.19
N PHE A 246 -5.77 0.41 0.24
CA PHE A 246 -5.15 0.72 1.54
C PHE A 246 -5.98 0.17 2.70
N GLY A 247 -7.32 0.22 2.61
CA GLY A 247 -8.20 -0.42 3.58
C GLY A 247 -8.07 -1.93 3.61
N ALA A 248 -8.00 -2.57 2.43
CA ALA A 248 -7.79 -4.02 2.31
C ALA A 248 -6.42 -4.44 2.85
N PHE A 249 -5.35 -3.69 2.55
CA PHE A 249 -4.02 -3.97 3.06
C PHE A 249 -3.96 -3.85 4.59
N LEU A 250 -4.50 -2.78 5.17
CA LEU A 250 -4.61 -2.63 6.62
C LEU A 250 -5.44 -3.76 7.24
N ALA A 251 -6.50 -4.20 6.58
CA ALA A 251 -7.28 -5.35 7.03
C ALA A 251 -6.47 -6.66 6.95
N ALA A 252 -5.63 -6.84 5.92
CA ALA A 252 -4.73 -7.99 5.80
C ALA A 252 -3.77 -8.09 6.98
N LEU A 253 -3.23 -6.95 7.44
CA LEU A 253 -2.32 -6.89 8.58
C LEU A 253 -2.92 -7.37 9.90
N HIS A 254 -4.25 -7.49 10.02
CA HIS A 254 -4.90 -8.14 11.17
C HIS A 254 -4.79 -9.66 11.13
N HIS A 255 -4.52 -10.24 9.97
CA HIS A 255 -4.58 -11.68 9.74
C HIS A 255 -3.24 -12.32 9.41
N ILE A 256 -2.30 -11.57 8.82
CA ILE A 256 -0.96 -12.04 8.43
C ILE A 256 0.13 -11.08 8.90
N ASP A 257 1.37 -11.56 8.92
CA ASP A 257 2.55 -10.79 9.28
C ASP A 257 2.79 -9.64 8.27
N ALA A 258 3.43 -8.57 8.73
CA ALA A 258 3.73 -7.41 7.90
C ALA A 258 4.63 -7.78 6.72
N THR A 259 5.64 -8.61 6.94
CA THR A 259 6.54 -9.11 5.89
C THR A 259 5.78 -9.90 4.82
N LYS A 260 4.86 -10.80 5.22
CA LYS A 260 4.04 -11.59 4.28
C LYS A 260 3.08 -10.71 3.49
N ALA A 261 2.46 -9.72 4.13
CA ALA A 261 1.60 -8.74 3.46
C ALA A 261 2.39 -7.94 2.42
N SER A 262 3.59 -7.47 2.78
CA SER A 262 4.47 -6.70 1.89
C SER A 262 4.95 -7.52 0.68
N ILE A 263 5.36 -8.80 0.89
CA ILE A 263 5.68 -9.72 -0.22
C ILE A 263 4.45 -9.93 -1.12
N THR A 264 3.25 -10.07 -0.55
CA THR A 264 2.03 -10.27 -1.35
C THR A 264 1.67 -9.02 -2.17
N ALA A 265 1.96 -7.84 -1.66
CA ALA A 265 1.75 -6.57 -2.36
C ALA A 265 2.56 -6.49 -3.68
N THR A 266 3.72 -7.16 -3.77
CA THR A 266 4.52 -7.21 -5.00
C THR A 266 3.85 -7.94 -6.17
N LEU A 267 2.64 -8.49 -5.99
CA LEU A 267 1.78 -8.96 -7.10
C LEU A 267 1.26 -7.80 -7.97
N GLU A 268 1.32 -6.55 -7.50
CA GLU A 268 0.84 -5.39 -8.26
C GLU A 268 1.38 -5.32 -9.69
N PRO A 269 2.71 -5.33 -9.97
CA PRO A 269 3.21 -5.28 -11.33
C PRO A 269 2.81 -6.49 -12.17
N VAL A 270 2.59 -7.66 -11.56
CA VAL A 270 2.09 -8.84 -12.26
C VAL A 270 0.64 -8.61 -12.71
N LEU A 271 -0.20 -8.10 -11.82
CA LEU A 271 -1.59 -7.79 -12.11
C LEU A 271 -1.72 -6.65 -13.12
N ALA A 272 -0.86 -5.62 -13.02
CA ALA A 272 -0.78 -4.55 -13.99
C ALA A 272 -0.35 -5.07 -15.38
N GLY A 273 0.64 -5.96 -15.44
CA GLY A 273 1.08 -6.61 -16.68
C GLY A 273 -0.03 -7.45 -17.32
N ILE A 274 -0.75 -8.25 -16.55
CA ILE A 274 -1.91 -9.01 -17.03
C ILE A 274 -2.99 -8.07 -17.56
N ALA A 275 -3.29 -7.00 -16.83
CA ALA A 275 -4.31 -6.04 -17.23
C ALA A 275 -3.94 -5.32 -18.55
N THR A 276 -2.67 -4.90 -18.71
CA THR A 276 -2.22 -4.29 -19.97
C THR A 276 -2.21 -5.27 -21.14
N TYR A 277 -2.03 -6.56 -20.91
CA TYR A 277 -2.15 -7.58 -21.94
C TYR A 277 -3.62 -7.82 -22.36
N LEU A 278 -4.55 -7.79 -21.39
CA LEU A 278 -5.97 -8.10 -21.64
C LEU A 278 -6.79 -6.91 -22.14
N ILE A 279 -6.39 -5.67 -21.84
CA ILE A 279 -7.13 -4.46 -22.20
C ILE A 279 -6.63 -3.93 -23.55
N PRO A 280 -7.43 -3.98 -24.65
CA PRO A 280 -6.96 -3.66 -26.00
C PRO A 280 -6.35 -2.26 -26.15
N VAL A 281 -6.91 -1.25 -25.45
CA VAL A 281 -6.41 0.15 -25.49
C VAL A 281 -5.04 0.30 -24.81
N LEU A 282 -4.69 -0.63 -23.91
CA LEU A 282 -3.44 -0.61 -23.14
C LEU A 282 -2.47 -1.72 -23.59
N TYR A 283 -2.85 -2.46 -24.64
CA TYR A 283 -2.16 -3.68 -25.02
C TYR A 283 -0.64 -3.51 -25.13
N ALA A 284 0.07 -4.29 -24.32
CA ALA A 284 1.52 -4.44 -24.37
C ALA A 284 1.84 -5.93 -24.15
N PRO A 285 2.47 -6.59 -25.13
CA PRO A 285 2.86 -8.00 -25.00
C PRO A 285 3.94 -8.13 -23.93
N LEU A 286 3.80 -9.14 -23.06
CA LEU A 286 4.80 -9.45 -22.04
C LEU A 286 5.97 -10.21 -22.67
N THR A 287 7.20 -9.80 -22.37
CA THR A 287 8.41 -10.52 -22.76
C THR A 287 8.60 -11.78 -21.93
N ALA A 288 9.45 -12.72 -22.39
CA ALA A 288 9.77 -13.93 -21.64
C ALA A 288 10.37 -13.62 -20.25
N LEU A 289 11.20 -12.55 -20.15
CA LEU A 289 11.76 -12.11 -18.87
C LEU A 289 10.69 -11.55 -17.92
N GLN A 290 9.72 -10.82 -18.43
CA GLN A 290 8.58 -10.36 -17.63
C GLN A 290 7.70 -11.51 -17.13
N LEU A 291 7.46 -12.52 -17.97
CA LEU A 291 6.74 -13.74 -17.58
C LEU A 291 7.52 -14.50 -16.48
N LEU A 292 8.85 -14.62 -16.61
CA LEU A 292 9.72 -15.17 -15.57
C LEU A 292 9.61 -14.34 -14.30
N GLY A 293 9.66 -13.01 -14.40
CA GLY A 293 9.50 -12.10 -13.26
C GLY A 293 8.17 -12.30 -12.53
N GLY A 294 7.07 -12.37 -13.27
CA GLY A 294 5.75 -12.67 -12.71
C GLY A 294 5.71 -14.02 -12.00
N THR A 295 6.33 -15.05 -12.58
CA THR A 295 6.45 -16.38 -11.97
C THR A 295 7.24 -16.33 -10.65
N LEU A 296 8.35 -15.57 -10.59
CA LEU A 296 9.13 -15.40 -9.36
C LEU A 296 8.34 -14.67 -8.28
N VAL A 297 7.55 -13.64 -8.62
CA VAL A 297 6.68 -12.96 -7.66
C VAL A 297 5.62 -13.91 -7.09
N ILE A 298 4.98 -14.71 -7.94
CA ILE A 298 4.02 -15.73 -7.47
C ILE A 298 4.72 -16.75 -6.56
N ALA A 299 5.90 -17.24 -6.97
CA ALA A 299 6.70 -18.15 -6.15
C ALA A 299 7.08 -17.53 -4.80
N ALA A 300 7.42 -16.22 -4.76
CA ALA A 300 7.71 -15.51 -3.52
C ALA A 300 6.54 -15.57 -2.53
N VAL A 301 5.33 -15.34 -3.00
CA VAL A 301 4.11 -15.41 -2.17
C VAL A 301 3.89 -16.83 -1.65
N ILE A 302 4.07 -17.85 -2.49
CA ILE A 302 3.94 -19.25 -2.09
C ILE A 302 5.01 -19.64 -1.06
N VAL A 303 6.27 -19.27 -1.30
CA VAL A 303 7.40 -19.58 -0.39
C VAL A 303 7.19 -18.92 0.97
N ALA A 304 6.77 -17.64 1.00
CA ALA A 304 6.49 -16.94 2.26
C ALA A 304 5.37 -17.61 3.09
N GLN A 305 4.47 -18.36 2.45
CA GLN A 305 3.38 -19.10 3.10
C GLN A 305 3.79 -20.56 3.47
N TRP A 306 4.88 -21.08 2.93
CA TRP A 306 5.24 -22.48 3.03
C TRP A 306 5.23 -23.06 4.45
N PRO A 307 5.78 -22.38 5.47
CA PRO A 307 5.75 -22.90 6.84
C PRO A 307 4.33 -23.14 7.38
N HIS A 308 3.37 -22.29 7.02
CA HIS A 308 1.97 -22.46 7.42
C HIS A 308 1.26 -23.57 6.65
N LEU A 309 1.55 -23.72 5.36
CA LEU A 309 0.98 -24.78 4.53
C LEU A 309 1.43 -26.16 5.02
N VAL A 310 2.69 -26.30 5.40
CA VAL A 310 3.24 -27.55 5.96
C VAL A 310 2.65 -27.85 7.34
N ALA A 311 2.55 -26.85 8.22
CA ALA A 311 1.95 -27.01 9.55
C ALA A 311 0.48 -27.45 9.45
N ALA A 312 -0.29 -26.82 8.58
CA ALA A 312 -1.70 -27.15 8.36
C ALA A 312 -1.88 -28.59 7.85
N ARG A 313 -1.02 -29.05 6.92
CA ARG A 313 -1.04 -30.44 6.42
C ARG A 313 -0.66 -31.46 7.47
N ALA A 314 0.23 -31.11 8.40
CA ALA A 314 0.69 -31.99 9.45
C ALA A 314 -0.30 -32.08 10.65
N GLY A 315 -1.48 -31.48 10.59
CA GLY A 315 -2.44 -31.42 11.69
C GLY A 315 -1.87 -30.75 12.96
N ARG A 316 -0.71 -30.10 12.86
CA ARG A 316 -0.11 -29.33 13.95
C ARG A 316 -0.81 -27.97 14.00
N ALA A 317 -1.18 -27.56 15.24
CA ALA A 317 -1.62 -26.19 15.44
C ALA A 317 -0.60 -25.26 14.73
N THR A 318 -1.08 -24.40 13.83
CA THR A 318 -0.23 -23.35 13.30
C THR A 318 0.41 -22.68 14.51
N PRO A 319 1.73 -22.39 14.51
CA PRO A 319 2.33 -21.63 15.58
C PRO A 319 1.57 -20.29 15.61
N GLU A 320 0.56 -20.24 16.49
CA GLU A 320 -0.19 -19.01 16.74
C GLU A 320 0.84 -17.96 17.13
N LEU A 321 0.69 -16.79 16.56
CA LEU A 321 1.37 -15.60 16.99
C LEU A 321 1.00 -15.35 18.48
N GLU A 322 1.68 -16.02 19.41
CA GLU A 322 1.73 -15.59 20.79
C GLU A 322 2.56 -14.30 20.79
N LEU A 323 1.83 -13.21 20.65
CA LEU A 323 2.38 -11.90 20.85
C LEU A 323 2.68 -11.77 22.35
N PRO A 324 3.91 -11.40 22.75
CA PRO A 324 4.20 -11.16 24.15
C PRO A 324 3.20 -10.14 24.71
N PRO A 325 2.78 -10.26 25.99
CA PRO A 325 1.87 -9.33 26.60
C PRO A 325 2.47 -7.91 26.51
N PRO A 326 1.64 -6.87 26.34
CA PRO A 326 2.13 -5.50 26.35
C PRO A 326 2.75 -5.20 27.71
N GLY A 327 4.04 -4.85 27.71
CA GLY A 327 4.73 -4.30 28.87
C GLY A 327 4.20 -2.92 29.26
#